data_cc65d66a07cc1bf38f17390b703da683
#
_entry.id   cc65d66a07cc1bf38f17390b703da683
#
_cell.length_a   1.000
_cell.length_b   1.000
_cell.length_c   1.000
_cell.angle_alpha   90.00
_cell.angle_beta   90.00
_cell.angle_gamma   90.00
#
_symmetry.space_group_name_H-M   'P 1'
#
loop_
_entity.id
_entity.type
_entity.pdbx_description
1 polymer ?
#
loop_
_entity_poly.entity_id
_entity_poly.type
_entity_poly.pdbx_seq_one_letter_code
_entity_poly.pdbx_strand_id
1 'polypeptide(L)'
;APATVPTLLVTHWSATMPAGALAIALSHAVLVSLLALLPETGHLMVDGLSYGDEKRFLLRVPTAVLFGPLPLVWAITVSGIFSGPILVTSGRWGVGLPLWGIGWTLAVFATRSMHQLARRWIVFVPNGFVIHDYLATREPFLLRRQDISSLSPAAAEIDVSSEDLIDVSQLALGPVLHVVLRGDVEVVPRSRGVSEVRQVAQILFSPTRPGVVLEEAHQRKLLR
;
A
#
# COMPACT_ATOMS: atom_id res chain seq x y z
N ALA A 1 4.25 -12.56 -8.95
CA ALA A 1 3.38 -12.90 -10.07
C ALA A 1 3.61 -12.03 -11.32
N PRO A 2 3.53 -10.67 -11.32
CA PRO A 2 3.73 -9.88 -12.55
C PRO A 2 5.14 -10.01 -13.16
N ALA A 3 6.14 -10.36 -12.37
CA ALA A 3 7.50 -10.58 -12.87
C ALA A 3 7.66 -11.89 -13.67
N THR A 4 6.73 -12.84 -13.55
CA THR A 4 6.81 -14.12 -14.27
C THR A 4 6.51 -13.98 -15.77
N VAL A 5 5.71 -12.98 -16.16
CA VAL A 5 5.36 -12.71 -17.55
C VAL A 5 6.59 -12.40 -18.41
N PRO A 6 7.43 -11.41 -18.06
CA PRO A 6 8.66 -11.15 -18.85
C PRO A 6 9.63 -12.34 -18.85
N THR A 7 9.71 -13.09 -17.74
CA THR A 7 10.57 -14.29 -17.68
C THR A 7 10.14 -15.33 -18.69
N LEU A 8 8.84 -15.62 -18.78
CA LEU A 8 8.29 -16.59 -19.73
C LEU A 8 8.51 -16.17 -21.18
N LEU A 9 8.40 -14.87 -21.48
CA LEU A 9 8.68 -14.34 -22.81
C LEU A 9 10.15 -14.50 -23.20
N VAL A 10 11.07 -14.24 -22.27
CA VAL A 10 12.51 -14.38 -22.52
C VAL A 10 12.90 -15.85 -22.67
N THR A 11 12.37 -16.74 -21.84
CA THR A 11 12.64 -18.18 -21.95
C THR A 11 12.08 -18.77 -23.25
N HIS A 12 10.93 -18.28 -23.71
CA HIS A 12 10.40 -18.68 -25.03
C HIS A 12 11.30 -18.23 -26.19
N TRP A 13 11.86 -17.02 -26.11
CA TRP A 13 12.77 -16.50 -27.15
C TRP A 13 14.09 -17.29 -27.23
N SER A 14 14.56 -17.84 -26.10
CA SER A 14 15.82 -18.59 -26.00
C SER A 14 15.67 -20.10 -26.13
N ALA A 15 14.46 -20.63 -26.02
CA ALA A 15 14.21 -22.09 -26.05
C ALA A 15 13.02 -22.40 -26.96
N THR A 16 13.05 -23.60 -27.57
CA THR A 16 11.96 -24.12 -28.41
C THR A 16 10.75 -24.56 -27.61
N MET A 17 10.16 -23.64 -26.85
CA MET A 17 8.93 -23.92 -26.09
C MET A 17 7.75 -24.02 -27.06
N PRO A 18 6.93 -25.06 -27.00
CA PRO A 18 5.70 -25.13 -27.79
C PRO A 18 4.79 -23.95 -27.49
N ALA A 19 4.22 -23.33 -28.54
CA ALA A 19 3.35 -22.16 -28.38
C ALA A 19 2.17 -22.39 -27.42
N GLY A 20 1.63 -23.62 -27.38
CA GLY A 20 0.58 -23.99 -26.43
C GLY A 20 1.04 -23.95 -24.97
N ALA A 21 2.23 -24.45 -24.67
CA ALA A 21 2.77 -24.42 -23.32
C ALA A 21 3.05 -22.98 -22.87
N LEU A 22 3.58 -22.12 -23.75
CA LEU A 22 3.77 -20.71 -23.48
C LEU A 22 2.42 -20.00 -23.20
N ALA A 23 1.40 -20.24 -24.02
CA ALA A 23 0.08 -19.64 -23.83
C ALA A 23 -0.53 -20.02 -22.48
N ILE A 24 -0.45 -21.30 -22.09
CA ILE A 24 -0.91 -21.78 -20.79
C ILE A 24 -0.14 -21.08 -19.65
N ALA A 25 1.18 -21.05 -19.72
CA ALA A 25 2.02 -20.43 -18.70
C ALA A 25 1.74 -18.92 -18.56
N LEU A 26 1.61 -18.20 -19.66
CA LEU A 26 1.24 -16.78 -19.67
C LEU A 26 -0.14 -16.54 -19.09
N SER A 27 -1.13 -17.37 -19.46
CA SER A 27 -2.50 -17.25 -18.92
C SER A 27 -2.51 -17.43 -17.40
N HIS A 28 -1.80 -18.42 -16.87
CA HIS A 28 -1.67 -18.61 -15.42
C HIS A 28 -0.95 -17.44 -14.75
N ALA A 29 0.15 -16.94 -15.34
CA ALA A 29 0.89 -15.81 -14.80
C ALA A 29 0.02 -14.53 -14.76
N VAL A 30 -0.76 -14.27 -15.79
CA VAL A 30 -1.71 -13.16 -15.83
C VAL A 30 -2.80 -13.35 -14.79
N LEU A 31 -3.43 -14.53 -14.72
CA LEU A 31 -4.48 -14.82 -13.73
C LEU A 31 -3.98 -14.62 -12.30
N VAL A 32 -2.83 -15.21 -11.95
CA VAL A 32 -2.24 -15.06 -10.61
C VAL A 32 -1.89 -13.59 -10.33
N SER A 33 -1.41 -12.84 -11.34
CA SER A 33 -1.14 -11.41 -11.18
C SER A 33 -2.42 -10.62 -10.91
N LEU A 34 -3.48 -10.89 -11.65
CA LEU A 34 -4.79 -10.25 -11.43
C LEU A 34 -5.33 -10.55 -10.03
N LEU A 35 -5.32 -11.82 -9.61
CA LEU A 35 -5.76 -12.21 -8.26
C LEU A 35 -4.93 -11.55 -7.15
N ALA A 36 -3.60 -11.44 -7.35
CA ALA A 36 -2.72 -10.80 -6.37
C ALA A 36 -2.94 -9.28 -6.27
N LEU A 37 -3.44 -8.64 -7.33
CA LEU A 37 -3.72 -7.21 -7.38
C LEU A 37 -5.14 -6.86 -6.93
N LEU A 38 -6.00 -7.84 -6.67
CA LEU A 38 -7.34 -7.58 -6.15
C LEU A 38 -7.26 -6.92 -4.77
N PRO A 39 -8.05 -5.87 -4.51
CA PRO A 39 -8.14 -5.23 -3.19
C PRO A 39 -8.51 -6.22 -2.08
N GLU A 40 -9.33 -7.23 -2.39
CA GLU A 40 -9.75 -8.29 -1.48
C GLU A 40 -8.56 -9.11 -0.98
N THR A 41 -7.64 -9.47 -1.87
CA THR A 41 -6.42 -10.22 -1.50
C THR A 41 -5.55 -9.42 -0.53
N GLY A 42 -5.35 -8.14 -0.81
CA GLY A 42 -4.63 -7.24 0.09
C GLY A 42 -5.31 -7.11 1.46
N HIS A 43 -6.64 -6.99 1.44
CA HIS A 43 -7.42 -6.90 2.68
C HIS A 43 -7.34 -8.19 3.51
N LEU A 44 -7.54 -9.36 2.90
CA LEU A 44 -7.44 -10.65 3.59
C LEU A 44 -6.05 -10.86 4.23
N MET A 45 -4.98 -10.43 3.57
CA MET A 45 -3.63 -10.52 4.12
C MET A 45 -3.41 -9.60 5.32
N VAL A 46 -4.00 -8.42 5.32
CA VAL A 46 -3.87 -7.46 6.43
C VAL A 46 -4.78 -7.83 7.58
N ASP A 47 -6.02 -8.22 7.30
CA ASP A 47 -7.01 -8.61 8.32
C ASP A 47 -6.66 -9.96 8.96
N GLY A 48 -6.04 -10.87 8.21
CA GLY A 48 -5.54 -12.14 8.75
C GLY A 48 -4.48 -12.01 9.85
N LEU A 49 -3.93 -10.81 10.06
CA LEU A 49 -3.03 -10.48 11.16
C LEU A 49 -3.77 -9.86 12.35
N SER A 50 -5.09 -9.71 12.28
CA SER A 50 -5.91 -9.15 13.35
C SER A 50 -5.99 -10.12 14.52
N TYR A 51 -6.01 -9.59 15.74
CA TYR A 51 -6.07 -10.37 16.95
C TYR A 51 -7.33 -10.03 17.77
N GLY A 52 -8.06 -11.04 18.17
CA GLY A 52 -9.31 -10.87 18.94
C GLY A 52 -10.37 -10.09 18.14
N ASP A 53 -10.92 -9.04 18.75
CA ASP A 53 -11.95 -8.19 18.14
C ASP A 53 -11.37 -7.07 17.23
N GLU A 54 -10.10 -7.12 16.92
CA GLU A 54 -9.49 -6.18 15.98
C GLU A 54 -9.96 -6.47 14.56
N LYS A 55 -10.03 -5.39 13.74
CA LYS A 55 -10.27 -5.50 12.30
C LYS A 55 -9.43 -4.48 11.57
N ARG A 56 -8.67 -4.92 10.58
CA ARG A 56 -7.69 -4.10 9.87
C ARG A 56 -8.14 -3.79 8.46
N PHE A 57 -8.00 -2.54 8.07
CA PHE A 57 -8.31 -2.06 6.73
C PHE A 57 -7.12 -1.34 6.13
N LEU A 58 -6.72 -1.77 4.95
CA LEU A 58 -5.60 -1.18 4.22
C LEU A 58 -5.95 0.23 3.73
N LEU A 59 -5.02 1.17 3.86
CA LEU A 59 -5.10 2.49 3.26
C LEU A 59 -4.60 2.46 1.82
N ARG A 60 -5.14 3.33 0.99
CA ARG A 60 -4.73 3.49 -0.41
C ARG A 60 -3.36 4.13 -0.50
N VAL A 61 -2.62 3.73 -1.51
CA VAL A 61 -1.30 4.32 -1.80
C VAL A 61 -1.49 5.75 -2.31
N PRO A 62 -0.69 6.72 -1.83
CA PRO A 62 -0.71 8.08 -2.35
C PRO A 62 -0.47 8.12 -3.86
N THR A 63 -1.18 9.00 -4.57
CA THR A 63 -1.10 9.11 -6.03
C THR A 63 0.33 9.38 -6.51
N ALA A 64 1.06 10.27 -5.82
CA ALA A 64 2.45 10.58 -6.15
C ALA A 64 3.38 9.37 -6.05
N VAL A 65 3.13 8.46 -5.10
CA VAL A 65 3.91 7.22 -4.95
C VAL A 65 3.51 6.19 -6.00
N LEU A 66 2.21 6.09 -6.28
CA LEU A 66 1.64 5.13 -7.22
C LEU A 66 2.16 5.34 -8.65
N PHE A 67 2.22 6.59 -9.12
CA PHE A 67 2.67 6.94 -10.47
C PHE A 67 4.14 7.37 -10.55
N GLY A 68 4.80 7.61 -9.44
CA GLY A 68 6.20 8.01 -9.35
C GLY A 68 7.13 6.83 -9.03
N PRO A 69 7.56 6.70 -7.78
CA PRO A 69 8.61 5.74 -7.42
C PRO A 69 8.18 4.28 -7.53
N LEU A 70 6.89 3.94 -7.37
CA LEU A 70 6.45 2.54 -7.32
C LEU A 70 6.70 1.77 -8.62
N PRO A 71 6.33 2.28 -9.82
CA PRO A 71 6.65 1.63 -11.09
C PRO A 71 8.15 1.52 -11.33
N LEU A 72 8.92 2.54 -10.96
CA LEU A 72 10.38 2.54 -11.09
C LEU A 72 11.02 1.45 -10.22
N VAL A 73 10.64 1.40 -8.93
CA VAL A 73 11.13 0.39 -7.99
C VAL A 73 10.74 -1.02 -8.45
N TRP A 74 9.54 -1.19 -8.97
CA TRP A 74 9.10 -2.46 -9.56
C TRP A 74 9.96 -2.83 -10.77
N ALA A 75 10.21 -1.90 -11.71
CA ALA A 75 11.04 -2.14 -12.89
C ALA A 75 12.48 -2.51 -12.51
N ILE A 76 13.08 -1.82 -11.53
CA ILE A 76 14.41 -2.14 -11.00
C ILE A 76 14.42 -3.56 -10.39
N THR A 77 13.39 -3.91 -9.64
CA THR A 77 13.27 -5.24 -9.03
C THR A 77 13.23 -6.35 -10.09
N VAL A 78 12.36 -6.19 -11.09
CA VAL A 78 12.22 -7.15 -12.19
C VAL A 78 13.50 -7.24 -13.00
N SER A 79 14.05 -6.12 -13.44
CA SER A 79 15.29 -6.09 -14.21
C SER A 79 16.47 -6.68 -13.44
N GLY A 80 16.59 -6.37 -12.15
CA GLY A 80 17.65 -6.86 -11.29
C GLY A 80 17.62 -8.37 -11.08
N ILE A 81 16.43 -8.96 -10.95
CA ILE A 81 16.28 -10.40 -10.77
C ILE A 81 16.63 -11.16 -12.03
N PHE A 82 16.27 -10.66 -13.21
CA PHE A 82 16.32 -11.45 -14.45
C PHE A 82 17.51 -11.15 -15.37
N SER A 83 18.06 -9.92 -15.38
CA SER A 83 19.10 -9.53 -16.32
C SER A 83 20.40 -10.33 -16.14
N GLY A 84 20.83 -10.55 -14.89
CA GLY A 84 22.05 -11.33 -14.60
C GLY A 84 21.97 -12.78 -15.07
N PRO A 85 20.98 -13.56 -14.63
CA PRO A 85 20.78 -14.92 -15.09
C PRO A 85 20.67 -15.07 -16.61
N ILE A 86 19.97 -14.15 -17.30
CA ILE A 86 19.86 -14.15 -18.76
C ILE A 86 21.24 -14.00 -19.43
N LEU A 87 22.08 -13.10 -18.93
CA LEU A 87 23.44 -12.92 -19.46
C LEU A 87 24.34 -14.11 -19.17
N VAL A 88 24.21 -14.72 -17.99
CA VAL A 88 24.96 -15.94 -17.62
C VAL A 88 24.60 -17.10 -18.54
N THR A 89 23.30 -17.33 -18.77
CA THR A 89 22.82 -18.42 -19.65
C THR A 89 23.19 -18.19 -21.12
N SER A 90 23.38 -16.94 -21.54
CA SER A 90 23.88 -16.58 -22.88
C SER A 90 25.41 -16.58 -22.99
N GLY A 91 26.12 -17.13 -22.01
CA GLY A 91 27.58 -17.28 -22.02
C GLY A 91 28.37 -16.02 -21.64
N ARG A 92 27.70 -14.92 -21.27
CA ARG A 92 28.34 -13.63 -20.89
C ARG A 92 28.64 -13.57 -19.39
N TRP A 93 29.39 -14.50 -18.87
CA TRP A 93 29.64 -14.69 -17.43
C TRP A 93 30.30 -13.47 -16.77
N GLY A 94 31.27 -12.83 -17.45
CA GLY A 94 32.02 -11.69 -16.89
C GLY A 94 31.16 -10.48 -16.55
N VAL A 95 30.03 -10.27 -17.26
CA VAL A 95 29.05 -9.19 -17.01
C VAL A 95 27.87 -9.74 -16.26
N GLY A 96 27.45 -10.97 -16.56
CA GLY A 96 26.23 -11.56 -15.98
C GLY A 96 26.33 -11.78 -14.47
N LEU A 97 27.46 -12.29 -13.97
CA LEU A 97 27.62 -12.54 -12.52
C LEU A 97 27.62 -11.26 -11.67
N PRO A 98 28.39 -10.21 -11.99
CA PRO A 98 28.31 -8.94 -11.27
C PRO A 98 26.92 -8.31 -11.33
N LEU A 99 26.29 -8.32 -12.51
CA LEU A 99 24.96 -7.75 -12.68
C LEU A 99 23.89 -8.53 -11.89
N TRP A 100 24.04 -9.85 -11.81
CA TRP A 100 23.18 -10.70 -10.98
C TRP A 100 23.30 -10.35 -9.50
N GLY A 101 24.53 -10.24 -8.97
CA GLY A 101 24.75 -9.87 -7.56
C GLY A 101 24.19 -8.49 -7.21
N ILE A 102 24.48 -7.48 -8.04
CA ILE A 102 23.96 -6.12 -7.86
C ILE A 102 22.43 -6.11 -7.99
N GLY A 103 21.89 -6.77 -9.01
CA GLY A 103 20.46 -6.84 -9.28
C GLY A 103 19.67 -7.48 -8.14
N TRP A 104 20.15 -8.59 -7.57
CA TRP A 104 19.51 -9.20 -6.41
C TRP A 104 19.56 -8.31 -5.17
N THR A 105 20.68 -7.65 -4.93
CA THR A 105 20.80 -6.71 -3.83
C THR A 105 19.77 -5.57 -3.96
N LEU A 106 19.70 -4.95 -5.13
CA LEU A 106 18.71 -3.92 -5.41
C LEU A 106 17.27 -4.45 -5.29
N ALA A 107 16.99 -5.67 -5.78
CA ALA A 107 15.68 -6.28 -5.67
C ALA A 107 15.26 -6.52 -4.22
N VAL A 108 16.16 -6.94 -3.34
CA VAL A 108 15.88 -7.09 -1.90
C VAL A 108 15.50 -5.75 -1.28
N PHE A 109 16.27 -4.69 -1.52
CA PHE A 109 15.96 -3.36 -1.00
C PHE A 109 14.65 -2.80 -1.56
N ALA A 110 14.42 -2.97 -2.86
CA ALA A 110 13.21 -2.53 -3.55
C ALA A 110 11.97 -3.25 -3.01
N THR A 111 12.02 -4.58 -2.87
CA THR A 111 10.92 -5.37 -2.30
C THR A 111 10.62 -4.96 -0.86
N ARG A 112 11.67 -4.73 -0.05
CA ARG A 112 11.52 -4.26 1.32
C ARG A 112 10.88 -2.87 1.38
N SER A 113 11.25 -1.97 0.47
CA SER A 113 10.67 -0.63 0.35
C SER A 113 9.19 -0.70 -0.06
N MET A 114 8.85 -1.51 -1.06
CA MET A 114 7.45 -1.73 -1.47
C MET A 114 6.61 -2.37 -0.36
N HIS A 115 7.19 -3.28 0.42
CA HIS A 115 6.49 -3.89 1.56
C HIS A 115 6.09 -2.85 2.61
N GLN A 116 6.87 -1.78 2.80
CA GLN A 116 6.50 -0.72 3.74
C GLN A 116 5.22 0.02 3.33
N LEU A 117 4.91 0.11 2.02
CA LEU A 117 3.66 0.70 1.55
C LEU A 117 2.43 -0.13 1.96
N ALA A 118 2.58 -1.45 2.08
CA ALA A 118 1.53 -2.34 2.55
C ALA A 118 1.30 -2.25 4.08
N ARG A 119 2.15 -1.52 4.81
CA ARG A 119 2.03 -1.32 6.26
C ARG A 119 1.27 -0.03 6.63
N ARG A 120 0.37 0.40 5.76
CA ARG A 120 -0.53 1.53 5.99
C ARG A 120 -1.94 0.99 6.19
N TRP A 121 -2.45 1.06 7.39
CA TRP A 121 -3.79 0.56 7.72
C TRP A 121 -4.45 1.35 8.84
N ILE A 122 -5.76 1.22 8.93
CA ILE A 122 -6.53 1.54 10.12
C ILE A 122 -6.89 0.25 10.84
N VAL A 123 -6.86 0.27 12.15
CA VAL A 123 -7.18 -0.88 13.01
C VAL A 123 -8.35 -0.49 13.89
N PHE A 124 -9.51 -1.10 13.68
CA PHE A 124 -10.62 -0.99 14.61
C PHE A 124 -10.33 -1.83 15.84
N VAL A 125 -10.48 -1.20 16.99
CA VAL A 125 -10.34 -1.80 18.32
C VAL A 125 -11.63 -1.56 19.11
N PRO A 126 -11.90 -2.27 20.23
CA PRO A 126 -13.15 -2.12 20.96
C PRO A 126 -13.47 -0.68 21.40
N ASN A 127 -12.47 0.15 21.64
CA ASN A 127 -12.62 1.52 22.13
C ASN A 127 -12.41 2.61 21.07
N GLY A 128 -12.39 2.27 19.78
CA GLY A 128 -12.18 3.23 18.70
C GLY A 128 -11.45 2.65 17.51
N PHE A 129 -10.58 3.42 16.89
CA PHE A 129 -9.65 2.91 15.87
C PHE A 129 -8.31 3.65 15.88
N VAL A 130 -7.28 2.95 15.46
CA VAL A 130 -5.91 3.45 15.34
C VAL A 130 -5.60 3.70 13.87
N ILE A 131 -5.06 4.87 13.56
CA ILE A 131 -4.49 5.16 12.25
C ILE A 131 -2.98 4.85 12.32
N HIS A 132 -2.56 3.94 11.47
CA HIS A 132 -1.19 3.49 11.35
C HIS A 132 -0.67 3.77 9.95
N ASP A 133 -0.07 4.94 9.77
CA ASP A 133 0.41 5.41 8.48
C ASP A 133 1.77 6.11 8.60
N TYR A 134 2.84 5.37 8.37
CA TYR A 134 4.20 5.89 8.43
C TYR A 134 4.58 6.91 7.33
N LEU A 135 3.73 7.09 6.32
CA LEU A 135 3.97 8.13 5.30
C LEU A 135 3.40 9.47 5.73
N ALA A 136 2.28 9.47 6.45
CA ALA A 136 1.59 10.69 6.89
C ALA A 136 2.01 11.13 8.28
N THR A 137 2.21 10.18 9.20
CA THR A 137 2.52 10.46 10.60
C THR A 137 3.77 9.70 11.05
N ARG A 138 4.45 10.19 12.07
CA ARG A 138 5.62 9.50 12.66
C ARG A 138 5.20 8.34 13.54
N GLU A 139 4.12 8.52 14.27
CA GLU A 139 3.60 7.56 15.24
C GLU A 139 2.14 7.24 14.93
N PRO A 140 1.72 5.99 15.19
CA PRO A 140 0.31 5.64 15.16
C PRO A 140 -0.45 6.40 16.24
N PHE A 141 -1.66 6.83 15.97
CA PHE A 141 -2.49 7.51 16.95
C PHE A 141 -3.87 6.90 17.06
N LEU A 142 -4.38 6.85 18.29
CA LEU A 142 -5.67 6.28 18.62
C LEU A 142 -6.75 7.35 18.63
N LEU A 143 -7.80 7.14 17.88
CA LEU A 143 -9.06 7.89 17.94
C LEU A 143 -10.04 7.11 18.81
N ARG A 144 -10.28 7.61 20.02
CA ARG A 144 -11.20 6.94 20.95
C ARG A 144 -12.64 7.20 20.51
N ARG A 145 -13.50 6.22 20.72
CA ARG A 145 -14.92 6.32 20.40
C ARG A 145 -15.59 7.57 20.97
N GLN A 146 -15.26 7.95 22.20
CA GLN A 146 -15.82 9.13 22.85
C GLN A 146 -15.40 10.43 22.20
N ASP A 147 -14.24 10.47 21.56
CA ASP A 147 -13.66 11.65 20.93
C ASP A 147 -14.14 11.84 19.50
N ILE A 148 -14.75 10.81 18.88
CA ILE A 148 -15.29 10.87 17.53
C ILE A 148 -16.66 11.52 17.56
N SER A 149 -16.84 12.61 16.82
CA SER A 149 -18.12 13.28 16.60
C SER A 149 -18.85 12.67 15.41
N SER A 150 -18.16 12.53 14.28
CA SER A 150 -18.71 11.92 13.06
C SER A 150 -17.63 11.25 12.23
N LEU A 151 -18.04 10.27 11.44
CA LEU A 151 -17.24 9.66 10.37
C LEU A 151 -18.14 9.52 9.14
N SER A 152 -17.79 10.14 8.05
CA SER A 152 -18.59 10.18 6.82
C SER A 152 -17.68 10.24 5.58
N PRO A 153 -18.22 10.01 4.39
CA PRO A 153 -17.52 10.39 3.17
C PRO A 153 -17.18 11.87 3.17
N ALA A 154 -15.96 12.20 2.76
CA ALA A 154 -15.50 13.58 2.69
C ALA A 154 -16.31 14.38 1.67
N ALA A 155 -16.73 15.58 2.03
CA ALA A 155 -17.31 16.52 1.08
C ALA A 155 -16.25 17.04 0.10
N ALA A 156 -16.66 17.41 -1.11
CA ALA A 156 -15.75 17.90 -2.15
C ALA A 156 -15.10 19.28 -1.82
N GLU A 157 -15.72 20.03 -0.91
CA GLU A 157 -15.35 21.41 -0.58
C GLU A 157 -14.60 21.53 0.76
N ILE A 158 -14.00 20.43 1.26
CA ILE A 158 -13.23 20.50 2.51
C ILE A 158 -11.94 21.30 2.27
N ASP A 159 -11.71 22.31 3.09
CA ASP A 159 -10.47 23.08 3.09
C ASP A 159 -9.33 22.25 3.72
N VAL A 160 -8.54 21.64 2.87
CA VAL A 160 -7.38 20.81 3.27
C VAL A 160 -6.24 21.65 3.86
N SER A 161 -6.27 22.99 3.68
CA SER A 161 -5.23 23.89 4.21
C SER A 161 -5.49 24.31 5.66
N SER A 162 -6.62 23.94 6.24
CA SER A 162 -6.97 24.25 7.64
C SER A 162 -5.96 23.66 8.63
N GLU A 163 -5.59 24.45 9.64
CA GLU A 163 -4.59 24.04 10.64
C GLU A 163 -5.08 22.93 11.55
N ASP A 164 -6.37 22.80 11.74
CA ASP A 164 -7.01 21.77 12.57
C ASP A 164 -7.29 20.46 11.83
N LEU A 165 -6.94 20.39 10.53
CA LEU A 165 -7.13 19.21 9.69
C LEU A 165 -5.81 18.55 9.31
N ILE A 166 -5.75 17.23 9.38
CA ILE A 166 -4.66 16.43 8.84
C ILE A 166 -5.16 15.53 7.70
N ASP A 167 -4.53 15.63 6.54
CA ASP A 167 -4.78 14.74 5.41
C ASP A 167 -3.82 13.54 5.42
N VAL A 168 -4.30 12.42 5.96
CA VAL A 168 -3.60 11.13 5.92
C VAL A 168 -3.79 10.43 4.57
N SER A 169 -4.77 10.84 3.76
CA SER A 169 -5.00 10.25 2.42
C SER A 169 -3.88 10.57 1.44
N GLN A 170 -3.20 11.71 1.64
CA GLN A 170 -2.11 12.19 0.78
C GLN A 170 -2.49 12.19 -0.71
N LEU A 171 -3.68 12.67 -1.01
CA LEU A 171 -4.24 12.72 -2.37
C LEU A 171 -4.33 11.33 -3.03
N ALA A 172 -4.58 10.27 -2.27
CA ALA A 172 -4.82 8.95 -2.82
C ALA A 172 -6.06 8.96 -3.72
N LEU A 173 -6.00 8.22 -4.83
CA LEU A 173 -7.14 8.11 -5.76
C LEU A 173 -8.32 7.38 -5.12
N GLY A 174 -9.51 7.97 -5.24
CA GLY A 174 -10.79 7.38 -4.86
C GLY A 174 -11.43 8.02 -3.63
N PRO A 175 -12.47 7.40 -3.06
CA PRO A 175 -13.22 7.99 -1.97
C PRO A 175 -12.36 8.20 -0.72
N VAL A 176 -12.51 9.36 -0.12
CA VAL A 176 -11.89 9.77 1.14
C VAL A 176 -12.95 9.75 2.23
N LEU A 177 -12.58 9.30 3.42
CA LEU A 177 -13.40 9.40 4.61
C LEU A 177 -12.91 10.55 5.47
N HIS A 178 -13.85 11.25 6.09
CA HIS A 178 -13.65 12.38 6.96
C HIS A 178 -14.09 12.03 8.38
N VAL A 179 -13.20 12.20 9.33
CA VAL A 179 -13.48 12.10 10.76
C VAL A 179 -13.48 13.50 11.34
N VAL A 180 -14.52 13.83 12.07
CA VAL A 180 -14.59 15.03 12.90
C VAL A 180 -14.53 14.61 14.36
N LEU A 181 -13.66 15.24 15.12
CA LEU A 181 -13.47 14.96 16.54
C LEU A 181 -14.24 16.00 17.39
N ARG A 182 -14.52 15.65 18.63
CA ARG A 182 -15.15 16.54 19.63
C ARG A 182 -14.15 17.44 20.33
N GLY A 183 -12.91 17.08 20.27
CA GLY A 183 -11.77 17.81 20.82
C GLY A 183 -10.51 17.48 20.00
N ASP A 184 -9.46 18.21 20.25
CA ASP A 184 -8.23 18.07 19.52
C ASP A 184 -7.46 16.82 19.96
N VAL A 185 -6.82 16.17 18.99
CA VAL A 185 -5.91 15.04 19.19
C VAL A 185 -4.52 15.44 18.75
N GLU A 186 -3.53 15.06 19.55
CA GLU A 186 -2.13 15.27 19.21
C GLU A 186 -1.67 14.30 18.12
N VAL A 187 -1.19 14.86 17.03
CA VAL A 187 -0.61 14.09 15.92
C VAL A 187 0.75 14.68 15.56
N VAL A 188 1.71 13.82 15.29
CA VAL A 188 3.03 14.23 14.79
C VAL A 188 3.08 13.97 13.28
N PRO A 189 2.83 14.99 12.44
CA PRO A 189 2.91 14.82 10.98
C PRO A 189 4.32 14.49 10.54
N ARG A 190 4.45 13.71 9.47
CA ARG A 190 5.73 13.42 8.85
C ARG A 190 6.08 14.49 7.82
N SER A 191 6.42 15.69 8.27
CA SER A 191 6.94 16.76 7.40
C SER A 191 8.46 16.72 7.27
N ARG A 192 9.00 17.33 6.21
CA ARG A 192 10.44 17.58 6.07
C ARG A 192 10.81 18.76 7.00
N GLY A 193 11.41 18.48 8.14
CA GLY A 193 11.82 19.50 9.10
C GLY A 193 11.56 19.11 10.55
N VAL A 194 11.32 20.10 11.40
CA VAL A 194 11.06 19.91 12.84
C VAL A 194 9.73 19.18 13.02
N SER A 195 9.74 18.20 13.90
CA SER A 195 8.52 17.46 14.26
C SER A 195 7.77 18.26 15.30
N GLU A 196 6.87 19.09 14.81
CA GLU A 196 5.94 19.79 15.67
C GLU A 196 4.71 18.93 15.90
N VAL A 197 4.31 18.78 17.14
CA VAL A 197 3.02 18.18 17.51
C VAL A 197 1.94 19.14 17.04
N ARG A 198 0.99 18.63 16.25
CA ARG A 198 -0.19 19.39 15.84
C ARG A 198 -1.42 18.92 16.60
N GLN A 199 -2.21 19.86 17.06
CA GLN A 199 -3.55 19.60 17.56
C GLN A 199 -4.51 19.59 16.36
N VAL A 200 -5.22 18.49 16.16
CA VAL A 200 -6.12 18.32 15.01
C VAL A 200 -7.50 17.88 15.47
N ALA A 201 -8.51 18.54 14.93
CA ALA A 201 -9.93 18.22 15.16
C ALA A 201 -10.54 17.44 13.99
N GLN A 202 -9.85 17.38 12.84
CA GLN A 202 -10.36 16.77 11.62
C GLN A 202 -9.30 15.92 10.93
N ILE A 203 -9.71 14.77 10.40
CA ILE A 203 -8.79 13.81 9.78
C ILE A 203 -9.40 13.29 8.49
N LEU A 204 -8.63 13.36 7.41
CA LEU A 204 -8.96 12.72 6.14
C LEU A 204 -8.11 11.46 5.94
N PHE A 205 -8.74 10.38 5.53
CA PHE A 205 -8.03 9.15 5.18
C PHE A 205 -8.76 8.38 4.08
N SER A 206 -8.03 7.61 3.27
CA SER A 206 -8.59 6.90 2.13
C SER A 206 -8.35 5.39 2.28
N PRO A 207 -9.34 4.63 2.79
CA PRO A 207 -9.23 3.17 2.83
C PRO A 207 -9.51 2.56 1.46
N THR A 208 -8.99 1.37 1.22
CA THR A 208 -9.25 0.62 -0.03
C THR A 208 -10.71 0.23 -0.18
N ARG A 209 -11.44 0.03 0.94
CA ARG A 209 -12.84 -0.39 1.00
C ARG A 209 -13.65 0.52 1.92
N PRO A 210 -13.95 1.76 1.50
CA PRO A 210 -14.58 2.76 2.38
C PRO A 210 -15.97 2.37 2.86
N GLY A 211 -16.78 1.70 2.03
CA GLY A 211 -18.11 1.23 2.45
C GLY A 211 -18.04 0.20 3.58
N VAL A 212 -17.07 -0.74 3.53
CA VAL A 212 -16.89 -1.74 4.59
C VAL A 212 -16.38 -1.10 5.89
N VAL A 213 -15.53 -0.07 5.76
CA VAL A 213 -15.06 0.71 6.94
C VAL A 213 -16.21 1.44 7.61
N LEU A 214 -17.11 2.06 6.84
CA LEU A 214 -18.29 2.74 7.39
C LEU A 214 -19.25 1.74 8.06
N GLU A 215 -19.47 0.57 7.43
CA GLU A 215 -20.30 -0.50 8.00
C GLU A 215 -19.72 -1.00 9.32
N GLU A 216 -18.41 -1.27 9.38
CA GLU A 216 -17.73 -1.67 10.62
C GLU A 216 -17.84 -0.59 11.71
N ALA A 217 -17.66 0.68 11.32
CA ALA A 217 -17.83 1.81 12.25
C ALA A 217 -19.26 1.91 12.78
N HIS A 218 -20.26 1.61 11.95
CA HIS A 218 -21.65 1.57 12.35
C HIS A 218 -21.92 0.42 13.34
N GLN A 219 -21.47 -0.79 13.02
CA GLN A 219 -21.61 -1.97 13.87
C GLN A 219 -20.98 -1.75 15.25
N ARG A 220 -19.84 -1.06 15.30
CA ARG A 220 -19.16 -0.67 16.55
C ARG A 220 -19.75 0.58 17.21
N LYS A 221 -20.84 1.13 16.68
CA LYS A 221 -21.51 2.35 17.18
C LYS A 221 -20.55 3.54 17.33
N LEU A 222 -19.59 3.67 16.42
CA LEU A 222 -18.73 4.84 16.31
C LEU A 222 -19.42 6.00 15.57
N LEU A 223 -20.45 5.67 14.81
CA LEU A 223 -21.38 6.60 14.15
C LEU A 223 -22.61 6.78 15.03
N ARG A 224 -23.02 8.02 15.23
CA ARG A 224 -24.32 8.35 15.82
C ARG A 224 -25.26 8.84 14.74
#